data_e1d52a55d001096b8ba23d26f37403ea
#
_entry.id   e1d52a55d001096b8ba23d26f37403ea
#
_cell.length_a   1.000
_cell.length_b   1.000
_cell.length_c   1.000
_cell.angle_alpha   90.00
_cell.angle_beta   90.00
_cell.angle_gamma   90.00
#
_symmetry.space_group_name_H-M   'P 1'
#
loop_
_entity.id
_entity.type
_entity.pdbx_description
1 polymer ?
#
loop_
_entity_poly.entity_id
_entity_poly.type
_entity_poly.pdbx_seq_one_letter_code
_entity_poly.pdbx_strand_id
1 'polypeptide(L)'
;MKVLHINAGLESGGGLTHIVNLLSQAKKVGQGFDLLTFAEGPVAQAAREKGIKTIVLGGSSRYDLALLKRLKKTIKDGHYDLVHSHGARANLFVSLIKSSLPCPWLITVHSDPAIDFEGRGIAGKIFTQLNLRAIKQADGVFAITPRFEKILLNYGVKPGRMHVIYNGISFRDNRNIAGKEDHAGFNIINVGRLEKVKGQDLLLKAFKAANLPQAHLYIAGSGSQEADLKKLCQDLVLTDQVTFTGFLTQEELRQLYRKMDLAVLSSYSESFPLVLLEAADNLLPLLATDVGGARELIPQGKGWVVPVKEEKAMAGQLKAIAALPKEERAAIAQAEKAYARQHFSLDRQLADVLAGYQACLQGGRA
;
A
#
# COMPACT_ATOMS: atom_id res chain seq x y z
N MET A 1 20.96 14.57 5.44
CA MET A 1 19.81 14.86 6.32
C MET A 1 19.57 13.66 7.22
N LYS A 2 19.32 13.89 8.51
CA LYS A 2 19.08 12.84 9.50
C LYS A 2 17.62 12.89 9.94
N VAL A 3 16.86 11.85 9.65
CA VAL A 3 15.40 11.79 9.89
C VAL A 3 15.07 10.63 10.81
N LEU A 4 14.21 10.86 11.81
CA LEU A 4 13.67 9.82 12.68
C LEU A 4 12.27 9.46 12.22
N HIS A 5 12.12 8.27 11.65
CA HIS A 5 10.81 7.69 11.38
C HIS A 5 10.26 7.01 12.63
N ILE A 6 9.00 7.27 12.95
CA ILE A 6 8.35 6.77 14.17
C ILE A 6 7.10 5.97 13.81
N ASN A 7 7.01 4.74 14.34
CA ASN A 7 5.86 3.86 14.16
C ASN A 7 5.51 3.13 15.48
N ALA A 8 4.29 2.65 15.59
CA ALA A 8 3.88 1.86 16.76
C ALA A 8 4.58 0.48 16.87
N GLY A 9 5.04 -0.07 15.74
CA GLY A 9 5.79 -1.32 15.65
C GLY A 9 4.95 -2.57 15.32
N LEU A 10 3.63 -2.49 15.43
CA LEU A 10 2.71 -3.65 15.30
C LEU A 10 1.97 -3.68 13.94
N GLU A 11 2.34 -2.84 13.00
CA GLU A 11 1.74 -2.82 11.68
C GLU A 11 2.18 -4.02 10.83
N SER A 12 1.30 -4.42 9.91
CA SER A 12 1.53 -5.47 8.92
C SER A 12 1.01 -5.02 7.55
N GLY A 13 1.34 -5.75 6.49
CA GLY A 13 0.88 -5.44 5.14
C GLY A 13 1.46 -4.13 4.57
N GLY A 14 0.64 -3.34 3.89
CA GLY A 14 1.09 -2.17 3.12
C GLY A 14 1.84 -1.10 3.92
N GLY A 15 1.44 -0.82 5.16
CA GLY A 15 2.11 0.16 6.03
C GLY A 15 3.52 -0.26 6.40
N LEU A 16 3.71 -1.52 6.82
CA LEU A 16 5.04 -2.09 7.08
C LEU A 16 5.91 -2.03 5.83
N THR A 17 5.38 -2.51 4.70
CA THR A 17 6.10 -2.55 3.42
C THR A 17 6.55 -1.16 2.99
N HIS A 18 5.68 -0.15 3.10
CA HIS A 18 6.01 1.25 2.79
C HIS A 18 7.20 1.74 3.63
N ILE A 19 7.12 1.62 4.96
CA ILE A 19 8.15 2.13 5.88
C ILE A 19 9.49 1.45 5.58
N VAL A 20 9.51 0.13 5.55
CA VAL A 20 10.76 -0.64 5.37
C VAL A 20 11.38 -0.41 4.00
N ASN A 21 10.58 -0.35 2.95
CA ASN A 21 11.06 -0.07 1.60
C ASN A 21 11.65 1.34 1.47
N LEU A 22 10.95 2.36 1.97
CA LEU A 22 11.43 3.75 1.96
C LEU A 22 12.77 3.89 2.70
N LEU A 23 12.85 3.34 3.91
CA LEU A 23 14.08 3.41 4.71
C LEU A 23 15.23 2.61 4.08
N SER A 24 14.93 1.46 3.50
CA SER A 24 15.92 0.67 2.75
C SER A 24 16.48 1.43 1.56
N GLN A 25 15.61 2.11 0.81
CA GLN A 25 16.03 2.91 -0.35
C GLN A 25 16.84 4.12 0.08
N ALA A 26 16.42 4.81 1.15
CA ALA A 26 17.16 5.91 1.74
C ALA A 26 18.58 5.51 2.17
N LYS A 27 18.72 4.34 2.82
CA LYS A 27 20.02 3.78 3.20
C LYS A 27 20.92 3.52 2.00
N LYS A 28 20.40 2.96 0.90
CA LYS A 28 21.17 2.68 -0.32
C LYS A 28 21.81 3.95 -0.92
N VAL A 29 21.15 5.10 -0.79
CA VAL A 29 21.64 6.39 -1.29
C VAL A 29 22.29 7.24 -0.20
N GLY A 30 22.66 6.65 0.94
CA GLY A 30 23.42 7.33 1.99
C GLY A 30 22.61 8.33 2.83
N GLN A 31 21.27 8.28 2.83
CA GLN A 31 20.45 9.10 3.72
C GLN A 31 20.42 8.52 5.14
N GLY A 32 20.50 9.41 6.14
CA GLY A 32 20.52 9.05 7.56
C GLY A 32 19.11 8.85 8.14
N PHE A 33 18.36 7.87 7.65
CA PHE A 33 17.01 7.57 8.16
C PHE A 33 17.08 6.48 9.22
N ASP A 34 16.72 6.83 10.44
CA ASP A 34 16.60 5.91 11.59
C ASP A 34 15.12 5.55 11.78
N LEU A 35 14.85 4.35 12.28
CA LEU A 35 13.51 3.92 12.70
C LEU A 35 13.41 3.86 14.23
N LEU A 36 12.31 4.40 14.78
CA LEU A 36 11.93 4.21 16.15
C LEU A 36 10.57 3.52 16.22
N THR A 37 10.47 2.43 16.96
CA THR A 37 9.20 1.76 17.26
C THR A 37 8.89 1.82 18.75
N PHE A 38 7.59 1.89 19.08
CA PHE A 38 7.16 1.90 20.49
C PHE A 38 7.27 0.52 21.13
N ALA A 39 7.04 -0.53 20.35
CA ALA A 39 7.15 -1.91 20.80
C ALA A 39 7.97 -2.73 19.81
N GLU A 40 8.51 -3.83 20.29
CA GLU A 40 9.05 -4.88 19.42
C GLU A 40 7.91 -5.47 18.59
N GLY A 41 8.17 -5.75 17.30
CA GLY A 41 7.15 -6.27 16.41
C GLY A 41 7.61 -6.38 14.98
N PRO A 42 6.70 -6.71 14.04
CA PRO A 42 7.03 -6.97 12.64
C PRO A 42 7.80 -5.84 11.94
N VAL A 43 7.47 -4.58 12.26
CA VAL A 43 8.14 -3.41 11.64
C VAL A 43 9.60 -3.31 12.08
N ALA A 44 9.88 -3.49 13.37
CA ALA A 44 11.24 -3.44 13.90
C ALA A 44 12.09 -4.60 13.37
N GLN A 45 11.51 -5.81 13.32
CA GLN A 45 12.17 -7.00 12.79
C GLN A 45 12.53 -6.81 11.32
N ALA A 46 11.57 -6.49 10.46
CA ALA A 46 11.78 -6.31 9.04
C ALA A 46 12.80 -5.19 8.73
N ALA A 47 12.80 -4.12 9.51
CA ALA A 47 13.78 -3.05 9.38
C ALA A 47 15.21 -3.52 9.72
N ARG A 48 15.38 -4.27 10.80
CA ARG A 48 16.70 -4.84 11.17
C ARG A 48 17.23 -5.82 10.13
N GLU A 49 16.38 -6.67 9.56
CA GLU A 49 16.73 -7.59 8.48
C GLU A 49 17.29 -6.84 7.25
N LYS A 50 16.82 -5.60 7.01
CA LYS A 50 17.36 -4.69 5.99
C LYS A 50 18.56 -3.87 6.47
N GLY A 51 19.02 -4.09 7.71
CA GLY A 51 20.13 -3.38 8.33
C GLY A 51 19.83 -1.89 8.56
N ILE A 52 18.56 -1.53 8.77
CA ILE A 52 18.13 -0.18 9.14
C ILE A 52 18.36 -0.03 10.64
N LYS A 53 18.95 1.11 11.04
CA LYS A 53 19.13 1.43 12.45
C LYS A 53 17.78 1.60 13.13
N THR A 54 17.46 0.70 14.06
CA THR A 54 16.15 0.58 14.69
C THR A 54 16.25 0.71 16.21
N ILE A 55 15.50 1.66 16.75
CA ILE A 55 15.38 1.95 18.19
C ILE A 55 14.00 1.44 18.64
N VAL A 56 13.97 0.58 19.67
CA VAL A 56 12.71 0.11 20.26
C VAL A 56 12.60 0.70 21.65
N LEU A 57 11.53 1.47 21.92
CA LEU A 57 11.35 2.13 23.22
C LEU A 57 10.84 1.19 24.33
N GLY A 58 10.36 0.00 23.99
CA GLY A 58 9.89 -0.98 24.97
C GLY A 58 8.63 -0.54 25.71
N GLY A 59 7.65 0.03 25.01
CA GLY A 59 6.36 0.40 25.58
C GLY A 59 5.54 -0.83 25.95
N SER A 60 5.17 -0.96 27.22
CA SER A 60 4.41 -2.09 27.76
C SER A 60 2.89 -1.96 27.56
N SER A 61 2.37 -0.77 27.32
CA SER A 61 0.94 -0.48 27.24
C SER A 61 0.63 0.62 26.24
N ARG A 62 -0.64 0.67 25.81
CA ARG A 62 -1.16 1.77 24.98
C ARG A 62 -1.17 3.13 25.69
N TYR A 63 -1.11 3.13 27.02
CA TYR A 63 -1.21 4.30 27.89
C TYR A 63 0.08 4.56 28.67
N ASP A 64 1.21 3.99 28.24
CA ASP A 64 2.50 4.17 28.91
C ASP A 64 3.00 5.62 28.76
N LEU A 65 2.74 6.45 29.77
CA LEU A 65 3.21 7.84 29.80
C LEU A 65 4.74 7.95 29.91
N ALA A 66 5.42 6.92 30.46
CA ALA A 66 6.88 6.89 30.47
C ALA A 66 7.46 6.80 29.04
N LEU A 67 6.68 6.26 28.09
CA LEU A 67 7.04 6.25 26.69
C LEU A 67 7.24 7.68 26.11
N LEU A 68 6.43 8.66 26.55
CA LEU A 68 6.58 10.07 26.12
C LEU A 68 7.92 10.65 26.56
N LYS A 69 8.36 10.36 27.78
CA LYS A 69 9.67 10.83 28.28
C LYS A 69 10.82 10.21 27.49
N ARG A 70 10.74 8.88 27.24
CA ARG A 70 11.74 8.17 26.43
C ARG A 70 11.77 8.69 24.99
N LEU A 71 10.60 8.87 24.36
CA LEU A 71 10.47 9.42 23.01
C LEU A 71 11.11 10.81 22.92
N LYS A 72 10.74 11.72 23.82
CA LYS A 72 11.30 13.08 23.88
C LYS A 72 12.82 13.07 24.04
N LYS A 73 13.34 12.23 24.96
CA LYS A 73 14.78 12.08 25.19
C LYS A 73 15.48 11.58 23.93
N THR A 74 14.96 10.52 23.28
CA THR A 74 15.55 9.93 22.07
C THR A 74 15.60 10.93 20.92
N ILE A 75 14.54 11.73 20.71
CA ILE A 75 14.52 12.76 19.67
C ILE A 75 15.58 13.84 19.97
N LYS A 76 15.64 14.32 21.21
CA LYS A 76 16.59 15.35 21.62
C LYS A 76 18.04 14.89 21.49
N ASP A 77 18.36 13.73 22.04
CA ASP A 77 19.73 13.21 22.06
C ASP A 77 20.20 12.74 20.66
N GLY A 78 19.26 12.42 19.79
CA GLY A 78 19.53 11.95 18.44
C GLY A 78 19.94 13.04 17.47
N HIS A 79 19.70 14.32 17.78
CA HIS A 79 20.00 15.47 16.90
C HIS A 79 19.46 15.27 15.49
N TYR A 80 18.16 14.95 15.37
CA TYR A 80 17.48 14.77 14.09
C TYR A 80 17.09 16.12 13.49
N ASP A 81 17.24 16.23 12.15
CA ASP A 81 16.80 17.40 11.39
C ASP A 81 15.27 17.43 11.28
N LEU A 82 14.64 16.25 11.36
CA LEU A 82 13.20 16.07 11.14
C LEU A 82 12.69 14.79 11.81
N VAL A 83 11.45 14.83 12.29
CA VAL A 83 10.69 13.66 12.77
C VAL A 83 9.57 13.37 11.78
N HIS A 84 9.40 12.09 11.42
CA HIS A 84 8.34 11.63 10.53
C HIS A 84 7.57 10.46 11.15
N SER A 85 6.30 10.65 11.48
CA SER A 85 5.49 9.62 12.10
C SER A 85 4.54 8.92 11.10
N HIS A 86 4.31 7.64 11.34
CA HIS A 86 3.46 6.76 10.58
C HIS A 86 2.45 6.07 11.49
N GLY A 87 1.17 6.21 11.16
CA GLY A 87 0.05 5.60 11.89
C GLY A 87 -0.44 6.41 13.09
N ALA A 88 -1.72 6.26 13.39
CA ALA A 88 -2.45 7.09 14.34
C ALA A 88 -1.86 7.13 15.76
N ARG A 89 -1.31 5.98 16.24
CA ARG A 89 -0.69 5.93 17.58
C ARG A 89 0.61 6.74 17.63
N ALA A 90 1.46 6.63 16.61
CA ALA A 90 2.68 7.42 16.52
C ALA A 90 2.35 8.91 16.43
N ASN A 91 1.38 9.28 15.58
CA ASN A 91 0.90 10.64 15.42
C ASN A 91 0.44 11.25 16.77
N LEU A 92 -0.37 10.50 17.50
CA LEU A 92 -0.87 10.95 18.81
C LEU A 92 0.28 11.22 19.79
N PHE A 93 1.21 10.28 19.93
CA PHE A 93 2.33 10.42 20.89
C PHE A 93 3.26 11.59 20.52
N VAL A 94 3.55 11.78 19.24
CA VAL A 94 4.35 12.93 18.79
C VAL A 94 3.59 14.23 19.01
N SER A 95 2.27 14.28 18.77
CA SER A 95 1.45 15.48 18.99
C SER A 95 1.48 15.95 20.46
N LEU A 96 1.53 15.02 21.42
CA LEU A 96 1.59 15.34 22.85
C LEU A 96 2.91 15.99 23.28
N ILE A 97 3.97 15.81 22.53
CA ILE A 97 5.28 16.44 22.78
C ILE A 97 5.65 17.53 21.78
N LYS A 98 4.74 17.89 20.86
CA LYS A 98 4.99 18.79 19.72
C LYS A 98 5.68 20.09 20.15
N SER A 99 5.18 20.74 21.21
CA SER A 99 5.74 22.00 21.72
C SER A 99 7.19 21.92 22.22
N SER A 100 7.70 20.70 22.41
CA SER A 100 9.07 20.45 22.90
C SER A 100 9.96 19.77 21.87
N LEU A 101 9.49 19.61 20.63
CA LEU A 101 10.30 19.07 19.55
C LEU A 101 11.36 20.10 19.10
N PRO A 102 12.62 19.68 18.94
CA PRO A 102 13.69 20.57 18.45
C PRO A 102 13.69 20.76 16.94
N CYS A 103 12.85 20.04 16.21
CA CYS A 103 12.81 19.98 14.75
C CYS A 103 11.37 19.83 14.22
N PRO A 104 11.12 20.11 12.93
CA PRO A 104 9.82 19.91 12.32
C PRO A 104 9.34 18.47 12.38
N TRP A 105 8.02 18.32 12.40
CA TRP A 105 7.34 17.03 12.44
C TRP A 105 6.43 16.85 11.24
N LEU A 106 6.63 15.75 10.49
CA LEU A 106 5.79 15.34 9.37
C LEU A 106 5.03 14.05 9.68
N ILE A 107 3.95 13.85 8.93
CA ILE A 107 3.10 12.65 9.00
C ILE A 107 2.87 12.11 7.60
N THR A 108 2.96 10.78 7.39
CA THR A 108 2.33 10.12 6.23
C THR A 108 0.98 9.54 6.64
N VAL A 109 -0.06 9.85 5.87
CA VAL A 109 -1.41 9.31 6.04
C VAL A 109 -1.63 8.20 5.01
N HIS A 110 -1.74 6.95 5.50
CA HIS A 110 -1.84 5.73 4.69
C HIS A 110 -3.28 5.26 4.47
N SER A 111 -4.24 5.77 5.24
CA SER A 111 -5.65 5.38 5.26
C SER A 111 -6.53 6.58 5.59
N ASP A 112 -7.84 6.47 5.36
CA ASP A 112 -8.77 7.50 5.80
C ASP A 112 -8.85 7.50 7.35
N PRO A 113 -8.43 8.59 8.01
CA PRO A 113 -8.43 8.68 9.47
C PRO A 113 -9.82 8.47 10.12
N ALA A 114 -10.91 8.67 9.37
CA ALA A 114 -12.27 8.49 9.89
C ALA A 114 -12.64 7.01 10.04
N ILE A 115 -12.09 6.13 9.20
CA ILE A 115 -12.41 4.70 9.20
C ILE A 115 -11.39 3.85 9.96
N ASP A 116 -10.21 4.38 10.31
CA ASP A 116 -9.17 3.66 11.04
C ASP A 116 -9.66 3.07 12.38
N PHE A 117 -10.69 3.67 12.96
CA PHE A 117 -11.26 3.28 14.25
C PHE A 117 -12.75 2.92 14.16
N GLU A 118 -13.26 2.67 12.94
CA GLU A 118 -14.64 2.25 12.72
C GLU A 118 -14.95 0.95 13.45
N GLY A 119 -16.17 0.83 13.96
CA GLY A 119 -16.60 -0.33 14.75
C GLY A 119 -16.17 -0.33 16.22
N ARG A 120 -15.38 0.67 16.71
CA ARG A 120 -14.93 0.76 18.12
C ARG A 120 -15.82 1.65 18.98
N GLY A 121 -17.05 1.92 18.58
CA GLY A 121 -18.02 2.72 19.33
C GLY A 121 -17.54 4.14 19.66
N ILE A 122 -17.86 4.62 20.87
CA ILE A 122 -17.50 5.98 21.34
C ILE A 122 -15.98 6.17 21.40
N ALA A 123 -15.26 5.16 21.88
CA ALA A 123 -13.81 5.22 21.94
C ALA A 123 -13.17 5.40 20.55
N GLY A 124 -13.72 4.75 19.53
CA GLY A 124 -13.30 4.93 18.13
C GLY A 124 -13.45 6.37 17.65
N LYS A 125 -14.60 7.00 17.93
CA LYS A 125 -14.84 8.42 17.60
C LYS A 125 -13.83 9.35 18.27
N ILE A 126 -13.52 9.11 19.55
CA ILE A 126 -12.52 9.89 20.30
C ILE A 126 -11.15 9.75 19.64
N PHE A 127 -10.72 8.52 19.36
CA PHE A 127 -9.41 8.27 18.72
C PHE A 127 -9.32 8.87 17.32
N THR A 128 -10.40 8.82 16.53
CA THR A 128 -10.49 9.52 15.23
C THR A 128 -10.24 11.02 15.40
N GLN A 129 -10.94 11.67 16.33
CA GLN A 129 -10.79 13.12 16.58
C GLN A 129 -9.37 13.47 17.06
N LEU A 130 -8.80 12.66 17.94
CA LEU A 130 -7.43 12.86 18.43
C LEU A 130 -6.41 12.68 17.27
N ASN A 131 -6.58 11.70 16.40
CA ASN A 131 -5.71 11.50 15.24
C ASN A 131 -5.84 12.66 14.24
N LEU A 132 -7.07 13.10 13.91
CA LEU A 132 -7.29 14.27 13.05
C LEU A 132 -6.69 15.55 13.64
N ARG A 133 -6.79 15.75 14.97
CA ARG A 133 -6.16 16.88 15.64
C ARG A 133 -4.62 16.80 15.56
N ALA A 134 -4.04 15.61 15.73
CA ALA A 134 -2.61 15.37 15.57
C ALA A 134 -2.14 15.70 14.14
N ILE A 135 -2.86 15.20 13.12
CA ILE A 135 -2.55 15.47 11.71
C ILE A 135 -2.55 16.99 11.42
N LYS A 136 -3.52 17.73 11.94
CA LYS A 136 -3.60 19.21 11.75
C LYS A 136 -2.45 19.97 12.43
N GLN A 137 -1.83 19.41 13.46
CA GLN A 137 -0.70 20.01 14.18
C GLN A 137 0.65 19.78 13.51
N ALA A 138 0.76 18.82 12.60
CA ALA A 138 2.00 18.52 11.89
C ALA A 138 2.45 19.71 11.03
N ASP A 139 3.76 19.87 10.90
CA ASP A 139 4.36 20.91 10.05
C ASP A 139 4.25 20.57 8.56
N GLY A 140 4.19 19.25 8.23
CA GLY A 140 3.92 18.74 6.90
C GLY A 140 3.11 17.45 6.94
N VAL A 141 2.31 17.20 5.91
CA VAL A 141 1.47 16.01 5.78
C VAL A 141 1.65 15.41 4.39
N PHE A 142 2.02 14.16 4.32
CA PHE A 142 2.13 13.39 3.09
C PHE A 142 0.86 12.56 2.91
N ALA A 143 0.13 12.82 1.84
CA ALA A 143 -1.01 12.02 1.39
C ALA A 143 -0.54 11.04 0.32
N ILE A 144 -0.89 9.76 0.45
CA ILE A 144 -0.42 8.73 -0.49
C ILE A 144 -1.13 8.74 -1.85
N THR A 145 -2.20 9.52 -2.00
CA THR A 145 -2.91 9.74 -3.27
C THR A 145 -3.61 11.11 -3.28
N PRO A 146 -3.97 11.67 -4.46
CA PRO A 146 -4.79 12.88 -4.56
C PRO A 146 -6.16 12.73 -3.88
N ARG A 147 -6.70 11.50 -3.83
CA ARG A 147 -7.93 11.21 -3.10
C ARG A 147 -7.75 11.47 -1.61
N PHE A 148 -6.65 11.00 -1.01
CA PHE A 148 -6.36 11.26 0.41
C PHE A 148 -6.05 12.73 0.67
N GLU A 149 -5.41 13.42 -0.24
CA GLU A 149 -5.24 14.88 -0.17
C GLU A 149 -6.60 15.58 -0.03
N LYS A 150 -7.56 15.29 -0.93
CA LYS A 150 -8.92 15.85 -0.86
C LYS A 150 -9.63 15.54 0.47
N ILE A 151 -9.51 14.30 0.95
CA ILE A 151 -10.08 13.89 2.24
C ILE A 151 -9.48 14.71 3.38
N LEU A 152 -8.17 14.90 3.41
CA LEU A 152 -7.48 15.65 4.45
C LEU A 152 -7.77 17.14 4.39
N LEU A 153 -7.90 17.70 3.19
CA LEU A 153 -8.39 19.09 3.00
C LEU A 153 -9.79 19.28 3.60
N ASN A 154 -10.70 18.34 3.34
CA ASN A 154 -12.05 18.38 3.91
C ASN A 154 -12.04 18.27 5.45
N TYR A 155 -11.07 17.60 6.03
CA TYR A 155 -10.85 17.58 7.49
C TYR A 155 -10.15 18.83 8.01
N GLY A 156 -9.79 19.79 7.16
CA GLY A 156 -9.22 21.08 7.54
C GLY A 156 -7.68 21.06 7.73
N VAL A 157 -6.97 20.14 7.08
CA VAL A 157 -5.51 20.24 6.92
C VAL A 157 -5.21 21.38 5.95
N LYS A 158 -4.22 22.22 6.25
CA LYS A 158 -3.89 23.39 5.43
C LYS A 158 -3.21 22.95 4.12
N PRO A 159 -3.65 23.48 2.95
CA PRO A 159 -3.07 23.10 1.65
C PRO A 159 -1.55 23.25 1.57
N GLY A 160 -1.01 24.36 2.09
CA GLY A 160 0.43 24.66 2.05
C GLY A 160 1.33 23.74 2.89
N ARG A 161 0.75 22.79 3.64
CA ARG A 161 1.47 21.77 4.40
C ARG A 161 1.35 20.38 3.78
N MET A 162 0.65 20.25 2.67
CA MET A 162 0.29 18.95 2.11
C MET A 162 1.09 18.64 0.84
N HIS A 163 1.55 17.41 0.74
CA HIS A 163 2.23 16.89 -0.45
C HIS A 163 1.64 15.53 -0.79
N VAL A 164 1.36 15.29 -2.07
CA VAL A 164 0.98 13.96 -2.55
C VAL A 164 2.24 13.19 -2.87
N ILE A 165 2.46 12.08 -2.17
CA ILE A 165 3.64 11.23 -2.34
C ILE A 165 3.17 9.78 -2.44
N TYR A 166 3.21 9.23 -3.64
CA TYR A 166 2.78 7.86 -3.89
C TYR A 166 3.70 6.84 -3.24
N ASN A 167 3.13 5.71 -2.83
CA ASN A 167 3.93 4.55 -2.44
C ASN A 167 4.62 3.96 -3.68
N GLY A 168 5.81 3.41 -3.48
CA GLY A 168 6.58 2.81 -4.56
C GLY A 168 7.04 1.39 -4.24
N ILE A 169 7.47 0.70 -5.30
CA ILE A 169 8.15 -0.58 -5.22
C ILE A 169 9.50 -0.55 -5.94
N SER A 170 10.32 -1.57 -5.70
CA SER A 170 11.54 -1.80 -6.49
C SER A 170 11.18 -2.54 -7.77
N PHE A 171 11.32 -1.88 -8.92
CA PHE A 171 11.10 -2.52 -10.22
C PHE A 171 12.36 -3.24 -10.69
N ARG A 172 12.18 -4.45 -11.21
CA ARG A 172 13.26 -5.23 -11.83
C ARG A 172 13.51 -4.78 -13.27
N ASP A 173 14.74 -4.91 -13.73
CA ASP A 173 15.06 -4.78 -15.14
C ASP A 173 14.37 -5.91 -15.93
N ASN A 174 13.85 -5.61 -17.11
CA ASN A 174 13.17 -6.61 -17.96
C ASN A 174 14.09 -7.81 -18.30
N ARG A 175 15.40 -7.61 -18.39
CA ARG A 175 16.40 -8.67 -18.58
C ARG A 175 16.46 -9.66 -17.42
N ASN A 176 16.04 -9.23 -16.23
CA ASN A 176 16.05 -10.04 -15.00
C ASN A 176 14.69 -10.67 -14.69
N ILE A 177 13.70 -10.48 -15.60
CA ILE A 177 12.41 -11.13 -15.48
C ILE A 177 12.47 -12.42 -16.27
N ALA A 178 12.33 -13.55 -15.59
CA ALA A 178 12.22 -14.83 -16.27
C ALA A 178 11.03 -14.78 -17.26
N GLY A 179 11.24 -15.30 -18.46
CA GLY A 179 10.22 -15.28 -19.52
C GLY A 179 8.89 -15.87 -19.07
N LYS A 180 7.82 -15.45 -19.71
CA LYS A 180 6.49 -16.08 -19.54
C LYS A 180 6.58 -17.54 -19.92
N GLU A 181 5.96 -18.41 -19.13
CA GLU A 181 5.82 -19.81 -19.45
C GLU A 181 4.65 -19.99 -20.43
N ASP A 182 4.88 -20.81 -21.47
CA ASP A 182 3.79 -21.15 -22.37
C ASP A 182 2.81 -22.12 -21.68
N HIS A 183 1.55 -21.81 -21.79
CA HIS A 183 0.44 -22.62 -21.27
C HIS A 183 -0.77 -22.52 -22.20
N ALA A 184 -1.65 -23.52 -22.10
CA ALA A 184 -2.93 -23.47 -22.78
C ALA A 184 -3.91 -22.59 -21.99
N GLY A 185 -4.84 -21.96 -22.73
CA GLY A 185 -5.93 -21.18 -22.13
C GLY A 185 -5.54 -19.76 -21.70
N PHE A 186 -6.30 -19.21 -20.75
CA PHE A 186 -6.17 -17.85 -20.28
C PHE A 186 -6.15 -17.82 -18.74
N ASN A 187 -4.99 -17.55 -18.16
CA ASN A 187 -4.79 -17.60 -16.72
C ASN A 187 -4.91 -16.20 -16.09
N ILE A 188 -5.79 -16.10 -15.11
CA ILE A 188 -6.12 -14.88 -14.38
C ILE A 188 -5.64 -15.03 -12.94
N ILE A 189 -5.05 -13.99 -12.36
CA ILE A 189 -4.65 -13.99 -10.95
C ILE A 189 -5.29 -12.84 -10.18
N ASN A 190 -5.78 -13.14 -8.98
CA ASN A 190 -6.11 -12.17 -7.95
C ASN A 190 -5.24 -12.42 -6.73
N VAL A 191 -4.53 -11.40 -6.24
CA VAL A 191 -3.63 -11.50 -5.09
C VAL A 191 -4.10 -10.57 -3.99
N GLY A 192 -4.28 -11.10 -2.79
CA GLY A 192 -4.66 -10.30 -1.64
C GLY A 192 -5.19 -11.11 -0.48
N ARG A 193 -5.38 -10.48 0.69
CA ARG A 193 -6.03 -11.12 1.82
C ARG A 193 -7.46 -11.53 1.44
N LEU A 194 -7.91 -12.67 1.90
CA LEU A 194 -9.29 -13.12 1.67
C LEU A 194 -10.22 -12.48 2.71
N GLU A 195 -10.46 -11.19 2.52
CA GLU A 195 -11.31 -10.34 3.37
C GLU A 195 -12.41 -9.69 2.52
N LYS A 196 -13.58 -9.47 3.12
CA LYS A 196 -14.75 -8.93 2.40
C LYS A 196 -14.44 -7.68 1.56
N VAL A 197 -13.57 -6.80 2.07
CA VAL A 197 -13.16 -5.57 1.38
C VAL A 197 -12.42 -5.83 0.08
N LYS A 198 -11.85 -7.02 -0.12
CA LYS A 198 -11.07 -7.39 -1.32
C LYS A 198 -11.93 -7.86 -2.49
N GLY A 199 -13.24 -8.11 -2.26
CA GLY A 199 -14.21 -8.32 -3.33
C GLY A 199 -13.97 -9.54 -4.20
N GLN A 200 -13.33 -10.62 -3.67
CA GLN A 200 -13.17 -11.86 -4.41
C GLN A 200 -14.52 -12.50 -4.75
N ASP A 201 -15.56 -12.24 -3.98
CA ASP A 201 -16.94 -12.65 -4.28
C ASP A 201 -17.47 -11.98 -5.56
N LEU A 202 -17.18 -10.69 -5.78
CA LEU A 202 -17.46 -9.99 -7.02
C LEU A 202 -16.73 -10.64 -8.20
N LEU A 203 -15.44 -10.94 -8.02
CA LEU A 203 -14.62 -11.54 -9.06
C LEU A 203 -15.12 -12.92 -9.46
N LEU A 204 -15.47 -13.79 -8.51
CA LEU A 204 -16.03 -15.10 -8.80
C LEU A 204 -17.33 -15.02 -9.61
N LYS A 205 -18.25 -14.12 -9.24
CA LYS A 205 -19.50 -13.88 -9.98
C LYS A 205 -19.23 -13.34 -11.39
N ALA A 206 -18.36 -12.35 -11.49
CA ALA A 206 -17.99 -11.79 -12.80
C ALA A 206 -17.27 -12.80 -13.69
N PHE A 207 -16.42 -13.65 -13.14
CA PHE A 207 -15.74 -14.73 -13.86
C PHE A 207 -16.75 -15.76 -14.40
N LYS A 208 -17.73 -16.15 -13.58
CA LYS A 208 -18.87 -17.00 -14.04
C LYS A 208 -19.64 -16.35 -15.17
N ALA A 209 -20.02 -15.08 -15.01
CA ALA A 209 -20.78 -14.33 -16.00
C ALA A 209 -20.01 -14.09 -17.30
N ALA A 210 -18.69 -13.99 -17.25
CA ALA A 210 -17.83 -13.87 -18.43
C ALA A 210 -17.84 -15.12 -19.31
N ASN A 211 -18.18 -16.30 -18.74
CA ASN A 211 -18.28 -17.58 -19.44
C ASN A 211 -17.08 -17.87 -20.34
N LEU A 212 -15.92 -18.00 -19.74
CA LEU A 212 -14.63 -18.25 -20.40
C LEU A 212 -14.20 -19.71 -20.16
N PRO A 213 -14.60 -20.68 -21.00
CA PRO A 213 -14.40 -22.11 -20.73
C PRO A 213 -12.93 -22.55 -20.69
N GLN A 214 -12.04 -21.80 -21.35
CA GLN A 214 -10.60 -22.09 -21.36
C GLN A 214 -9.81 -21.22 -20.39
N ALA A 215 -10.48 -20.42 -19.54
CA ALA A 215 -9.82 -19.60 -18.56
C ALA A 215 -9.72 -20.30 -17.20
N HIS A 216 -8.64 -20.01 -16.47
CA HIS A 216 -8.47 -20.47 -15.10
C HIS A 216 -8.14 -19.28 -14.18
N LEU A 217 -8.83 -19.19 -13.05
CA LEU A 217 -8.67 -18.14 -12.05
C LEU A 217 -7.88 -18.64 -10.86
N TYR A 218 -6.77 -17.99 -10.55
CA TYR A 218 -5.95 -18.22 -9.37
C TYR A 218 -6.22 -17.13 -8.33
N ILE A 219 -6.61 -17.53 -7.11
CA ILE A 219 -6.84 -16.64 -5.98
C ILE A 219 -5.74 -16.91 -4.95
N ALA A 220 -4.78 -15.99 -4.84
CA ALA A 220 -3.62 -16.11 -3.99
C ALA A 220 -3.76 -15.25 -2.73
N GLY A 221 -3.71 -15.90 -1.58
CA GLY A 221 -3.83 -15.29 -0.26
C GLY A 221 -4.59 -16.13 0.72
N SER A 222 -4.72 -15.64 1.95
CA SER A 222 -5.48 -16.25 3.02
C SER A 222 -6.30 -15.19 3.76
N GLY A 223 -7.32 -15.60 4.50
CA GLY A 223 -8.14 -14.66 5.29
C GLY A 223 -9.46 -15.26 5.75
N SER A 224 -10.24 -14.42 6.44
CA SER A 224 -11.49 -14.84 7.10
C SER A 224 -12.57 -15.31 6.14
N GLN A 225 -12.53 -14.87 4.87
CA GLN A 225 -13.54 -15.20 3.86
C GLN A 225 -13.23 -16.48 3.06
N GLU A 226 -12.16 -17.22 3.36
CA GLU A 226 -11.73 -18.36 2.54
C GLU A 226 -12.80 -19.44 2.41
N ALA A 227 -13.45 -19.81 3.52
CA ALA A 227 -14.51 -20.84 3.51
C ALA A 227 -15.72 -20.38 2.69
N ASP A 228 -16.15 -19.13 2.86
CA ASP A 228 -17.30 -18.57 2.15
C ASP A 228 -17.03 -18.44 0.64
N LEU A 229 -15.81 -18.06 0.26
CA LEU A 229 -15.40 -17.96 -1.14
C LEU A 229 -15.32 -19.33 -1.81
N LYS A 230 -14.80 -20.35 -1.12
CA LYS A 230 -14.80 -21.74 -1.62
C LYS A 230 -16.22 -22.29 -1.80
N LYS A 231 -17.11 -22.00 -0.85
CA LYS A 231 -18.53 -22.35 -0.98
C LYS A 231 -19.17 -21.64 -2.17
N LEU A 232 -18.97 -20.33 -2.31
CA LEU A 232 -19.46 -19.57 -3.46
C LEU A 232 -18.95 -20.14 -4.80
N CYS A 233 -17.68 -20.56 -4.84
CA CYS A 233 -17.08 -21.20 -6.01
C CYS A 233 -17.82 -22.51 -6.38
N GLN A 234 -18.20 -23.33 -5.39
CA GLN A 234 -19.02 -24.54 -5.59
C GLN A 234 -20.42 -24.20 -6.08
N ASP A 235 -21.10 -23.25 -5.42
CA ASP A 235 -22.46 -22.82 -5.78
C ASP A 235 -22.53 -22.26 -7.21
N LEU A 236 -21.44 -21.62 -7.69
CA LEU A 236 -21.30 -21.13 -9.06
C LEU A 236 -20.83 -22.20 -10.07
N VAL A 237 -20.56 -23.44 -9.62
CA VAL A 237 -20.00 -24.53 -10.46
C VAL A 237 -18.70 -24.04 -11.16
N LEU A 238 -17.73 -23.57 -10.38
CA LEU A 238 -16.42 -23.08 -10.85
C LEU A 238 -15.23 -23.87 -10.29
N THR A 239 -15.46 -24.98 -9.59
CA THR A 239 -14.42 -25.76 -8.90
C THR A 239 -13.28 -26.19 -9.79
N ASP A 240 -13.56 -26.52 -11.05
CA ASP A 240 -12.54 -26.97 -12.02
C ASP A 240 -11.80 -25.80 -12.69
N GLN A 241 -12.28 -24.56 -12.54
CA GLN A 241 -11.71 -23.35 -13.15
C GLN A 241 -11.10 -22.37 -12.14
N VAL A 242 -11.18 -22.67 -10.82
CA VAL A 242 -10.66 -21.77 -9.78
C VAL A 242 -9.75 -22.52 -8.83
N THR A 243 -8.55 -21.98 -8.63
CA THR A 243 -7.57 -22.47 -7.66
C THR A 243 -7.35 -21.46 -6.56
N PHE A 244 -7.59 -21.84 -5.30
CA PHE A 244 -7.16 -21.10 -4.12
C PHE A 244 -5.78 -21.60 -3.72
N THR A 245 -4.75 -20.77 -3.86
CA THR A 245 -3.35 -21.17 -3.61
C THR A 245 -2.96 -21.09 -2.14
N GLY A 246 -3.77 -20.40 -1.31
CA GLY A 246 -3.35 -19.99 0.02
C GLY A 246 -2.33 -18.84 -0.03
N PHE A 247 -1.68 -18.59 1.10
CA PHE A 247 -0.60 -17.60 1.19
C PHE A 247 0.63 -18.10 0.41
N LEU A 248 1.19 -17.23 -0.40
CA LEU A 248 2.42 -17.47 -1.14
C LEU A 248 3.51 -16.50 -0.68
N THR A 249 4.74 -16.99 -0.60
CA THR A 249 5.93 -16.13 -0.47
C THR A 249 6.12 -15.28 -1.72
N GLN A 250 6.92 -14.24 -1.64
CA GLN A 250 7.20 -13.40 -2.82
C GLN A 250 7.82 -14.18 -3.98
N GLU A 251 8.65 -15.20 -3.68
CA GLU A 251 9.28 -16.02 -4.72
C GLU A 251 8.26 -16.94 -5.38
N GLU A 252 7.42 -17.64 -4.62
CA GLU A 252 6.34 -18.48 -5.15
C GLU A 252 5.34 -17.66 -5.98
N LEU A 253 5.02 -16.44 -5.51
CA LEU A 253 4.13 -15.55 -6.25
C LEU A 253 4.76 -15.09 -7.58
N ARG A 254 6.07 -14.83 -7.62
CA ARG A 254 6.79 -14.52 -8.87
C ARG A 254 6.75 -15.68 -9.85
N GLN A 255 6.94 -16.90 -9.38
CA GLN A 255 6.85 -18.11 -10.22
C GLN A 255 5.43 -18.26 -10.77
N LEU A 256 4.40 -18.01 -9.93
CA LEU A 256 3.02 -18.06 -10.37
C LEU A 256 2.71 -16.98 -11.42
N TYR A 257 3.20 -15.74 -11.25
CA TYR A 257 3.00 -14.67 -12.22
C TYR A 257 3.52 -14.99 -13.63
N ARG A 258 4.52 -15.87 -13.78
CA ARG A 258 5.05 -16.30 -15.07
C ARG A 258 4.03 -17.07 -15.91
N LYS A 259 3.06 -17.69 -15.27
CA LYS A 259 1.99 -18.50 -15.88
C LYS A 259 0.69 -17.72 -16.09
N MET A 260 0.66 -16.44 -15.76
CA MET A 260 -0.55 -15.62 -15.77
C MET A 260 -0.61 -14.70 -16.99
N ASP A 261 -1.82 -14.45 -17.48
CA ASP A 261 -2.11 -13.56 -18.60
C ASP A 261 -2.70 -12.22 -18.15
N LEU A 262 -3.33 -12.17 -16.98
CA LEU A 262 -4.02 -11.00 -16.46
C LEU A 262 -3.96 -10.98 -14.94
N ALA A 263 -3.67 -9.82 -14.35
CA ALA A 263 -3.88 -9.58 -12.93
C ALA A 263 -5.15 -8.76 -12.70
N VAL A 264 -5.98 -9.19 -11.73
CA VAL A 264 -7.26 -8.55 -11.42
C VAL A 264 -7.30 -8.10 -9.97
N LEU A 265 -7.62 -6.82 -9.75
CA LEU A 265 -8.00 -6.27 -8.46
C LEU A 265 -9.52 -6.05 -8.42
N SER A 266 -10.21 -6.75 -7.54
CA SER A 266 -11.68 -6.69 -7.42
C SER A 266 -12.17 -5.95 -6.17
N SER A 267 -11.29 -5.28 -5.46
CA SER A 267 -11.55 -4.70 -4.15
C SER A 267 -12.71 -3.70 -4.13
N TYR A 268 -13.42 -3.68 -3.00
CA TYR A 268 -14.45 -2.66 -2.71
C TYR A 268 -13.85 -1.38 -2.14
N SER A 269 -12.66 -1.47 -1.55
CA SER A 269 -11.91 -0.32 -1.04
C SER A 269 -10.43 -0.65 -0.94
N GLU A 270 -9.61 0.32 -1.33
CA GLU A 270 -8.15 0.30 -1.20
C GLU A 270 -7.65 1.69 -0.82
N SER A 271 -6.49 1.74 -0.19
CA SER A 271 -5.75 2.98 -0.05
C SER A 271 -4.82 3.21 -1.24
N PHE A 272 -3.91 2.27 -1.45
CA PHE A 272 -3.00 2.26 -2.60
C PHE A 272 -2.60 0.80 -2.88
N PRO A 273 -3.13 0.17 -3.93
CA PRO A 273 -2.98 -1.27 -4.15
C PRO A 273 -1.61 -1.63 -4.74
N LEU A 274 -0.59 -1.83 -3.89
CA LEU A 274 0.77 -2.20 -4.31
C LEU A 274 0.80 -3.48 -5.17
N VAL A 275 -0.16 -4.37 -5.00
CA VAL A 275 -0.28 -5.61 -5.78
C VAL A 275 -0.40 -5.35 -7.28
N LEU A 276 -0.97 -4.22 -7.70
CA LEU A 276 -1.01 -3.81 -9.11
C LEU A 276 0.40 -3.46 -9.61
N LEU A 277 1.21 -2.76 -8.81
CA LEU A 277 2.60 -2.48 -9.17
C LEU A 277 3.44 -3.76 -9.25
N GLU A 278 3.21 -4.70 -8.31
CA GLU A 278 3.88 -6.00 -8.31
C GLU A 278 3.52 -6.82 -9.56
N ALA A 279 2.25 -6.79 -9.97
CA ALA A 279 1.79 -7.45 -11.20
C ALA A 279 2.38 -6.77 -12.45
N ALA A 280 2.39 -5.43 -12.50
CA ALA A 280 3.02 -4.68 -13.58
C ALA A 280 4.54 -4.97 -13.69
N ASP A 281 5.24 -5.07 -12.54
CA ASP A 281 6.66 -5.48 -12.53
C ASP A 281 6.88 -6.86 -13.14
N ASN A 282 5.88 -7.76 -13.06
CA ASN A 282 5.89 -9.08 -13.65
C ASN A 282 5.31 -9.12 -15.09
N LEU A 283 5.16 -7.96 -15.74
CA LEU A 283 4.66 -7.85 -17.11
C LEU A 283 3.26 -8.47 -17.27
N LEU A 284 2.35 -8.18 -16.34
CA LEU A 284 0.95 -8.54 -16.44
C LEU A 284 0.10 -7.33 -16.81
N PRO A 285 -0.81 -7.44 -17.80
CA PRO A 285 -1.86 -6.47 -17.98
C PRO A 285 -2.75 -6.42 -16.73
N LEU A 286 -3.32 -5.26 -16.44
CA LEU A 286 -4.05 -5.00 -15.20
C LEU A 286 -5.53 -4.70 -15.46
N LEU A 287 -6.42 -5.36 -14.73
CA LEU A 287 -7.83 -4.99 -14.58
C LEU A 287 -8.11 -4.69 -13.11
N ALA A 288 -8.68 -3.53 -12.81
CA ALA A 288 -8.99 -3.16 -11.45
C ALA A 288 -10.38 -2.54 -11.30
N THR A 289 -10.96 -2.68 -10.11
CA THR A 289 -12.05 -1.81 -9.67
C THR A 289 -11.53 -0.40 -9.39
N ASP A 290 -12.37 0.62 -9.57
CA ASP A 290 -12.06 2.04 -9.34
C ASP A 290 -11.97 2.37 -7.84
N VAL A 291 -10.89 1.95 -7.21
CA VAL A 291 -10.65 2.10 -5.77
C VAL A 291 -9.28 2.69 -5.48
N GLY A 292 -9.18 3.44 -4.41
CA GLY A 292 -7.89 4.01 -3.96
C GLY A 292 -7.18 4.79 -5.05
N GLY A 293 -5.94 4.40 -5.36
CA GLY A 293 -5.12 4.95 -6.43
C GLY A 293 -5.15 4.13 -7.73
N ALA A 294 -6.19 3.32 -7.99
CA ALA A 294 -6.20 2.43 -9.15
C ALA A 294 -6.13 3.19 -10.49
N ARG A 295 -6.81 4.34 -10.60
CA ARG A 295 -6.75 5.16 -11.83
C ARG A 295 -5.40 5.83 -12.05
N GLU A 296 -4.72 6.18 -10.96
CA GLU A 296 -3.36 6.71 -11.02
C GLU A 296 -2.35 5.62 -11.41
N LEU A 297 -2.60 4.39 -10.96
CA LEU A 297 -1.76 3.23 -11.29
C LEU A 297 -2.00 2.71 -12.70
N ILE A 298 -3.26 2.76 -13.19
CA ILE A 298 -3.67 2.25 -14.50
C ILE A 298 -4.24 3.42 -15.31
N PRO A 299 -3.40 4.26 -15.94
CA PRO A 299 -3.89 5.35 -16.77
C PRO A 299 -4.55 4.83 -18.04
N GLN A 300 -5.38 5.67 -18.64
CA GLN A 300 -6.12 5.33 -19.84
C GLN A 300 -5.19 4.77 -20.94
N GLY A 301 -5.58 3.66 -21.54
CA GLY A 301 -4.84 2.98 -22.61
C GLY A 301 -3.68 2.09 -22.13
N LYS A 302 -3.49 1.92 -20.81
CA LYS A 302 -2.43 1.05 -20.26
C LYS A 302 -2.97 -0.10 -19.41
N GLY A 303 -4.28 -0.33 -19.44
CA GLY A 303 -4.99 -1.35 -18.68
C GLY A 303 -6.45 -0.94 -18.53
N TRP A 304 -7.17 -1.55 -17.61
CA TRP A 304 -8.62 -1.38 -17.50
C TRP A 304 -9.05 -1.11 -16.07
N VAL A 305 -9.96 -0.15 -15.91
CA VAL A 305 -10.58 0.19 -14.63
C VAL A 305 -12.09 0.15 -14.80
N VAL A 306 -12.77 -0.61 -13.94
CA VAL A 306 -14.23 -0.76 -13.93
C VAL A 306 -14.84 -0.19 -12.65
N PRO A 307 -16.11 0.25 -12.64
CA PRO A 307 -16.75 0.73 -11.43
C PRO A 307 -16.79 -0.34 -10.32
N VAL A 308 -16.76 0.11 -9.08
CA VAL A 308 -16.83 -0.76 -7.89
C VAL A 308 -18.22 -1.42 -7.82
N LYS A 309 -18.26 -2.72 -7.48
CA LYS A 309 -19.49 -3.52 -7.35
C LYS A 309 -20.26 -3.76 -8.66
N GLU A 310 -19.69 -3.44 -9.79
CA GLU A 310 -20.30 -3.62 -11.11
C GLU A 310 -19.85 -4.95 -11.73
N GLU A 311 -20.55 -6.05 -11.36
CA GLU A 311 -20.29 -7.41 -11.84
C GLU A 311 -20.29 -7.50 -13.37
N LYS A 312 -21.31 -6.90 -14.02
CA LYS A 312 -21.44 -6.93 -15.48
C LYS A 312 -20.29 -6.23 -16.20
N ALA A 313 -19.85 -5.09 -15.65
CA ALA A 313 -18.72 -4.35 -16.21
C ALA A 313 -17.42 -5.16 -16.11
N MET A 314 -17.18 -5.79 -14.96
CA MET A 314 -16.02 -6.66 -14.75
C MET A 314 -16.07 -7.89 -15.66
N ALA A 315 -17.22 -8.55 -15.77
CA ALA A 315 -17.40 -9.71 -16.66
C ALA A 315 -17.19 -9.36 -18.12
N GLY A 316 -17.76 -8.25 -18.58
CA GLY A 316 -17.57 -7.75 -19.95
C GLY A 316 -16.11 -7.45 -20.24
N GLN A 317 -15.40 -6.83 -19.29
CA GLN A 317 -13.98 -6.52 -19.46
C GLN A 317 -13.10 -7.77 -19.45
N LEU A 318 -13.35 -8.74 -18.58
CA LEU A 318 -12.67 -10.05 -18.59
C LEU A 318 -12.78 -10.73 -19.95
N LYS A 319 -13.99 -10.74 -20.52
CA LYS A 319 -14.25 -11.32 -21.84
C LYS A 319 -13.52 -10.57 -22.95
N ALA A 320 -13.54 -9.25 -22.92
CA ALA A 320 -12.86 -8.40 -23.93
C ALA A 320 -11.33 -8.63 -23.87
N ILE A 321 -10.73 -8.67 -22.67
CA ILE A 321 -9.29 -8.88 -22.51
C ILE A 321 -8.87 -10.29 -22.96
N ALA A 322 -9.65 -11.31 -22.62
CA ALA A 322 -9.37 -12.68 -23.03
C ALA A 322 -9.39 -12.86 -24.55
N ALA A 323 -10.19 -12.06 -25.26
CA ALA A 323 -10.28 -12.06 -26.73
C ALA A 323 -9.14 -11.31 -27.43
N LEU A 324 -8.35 -10.49 -26.70
CA LEU A 324 -7.21 -9.77 -27.29
C LEU A 324 -6.08 -10.73 -27.70
N PRO A 325 -5.37 -10.47 -28.79
CA PRO A 325 -4.14 -11.18 -29.13
C PRO A 325 -3.10 -11.14 -28.01
N LYS A 326 -2.31 -12.22 -27.86
CA LYS A 326 -1.24 -12.32 -26.83
C LYS A 326 -0.25 -11.15 -26.94
N GLU A 327 0.08 -10.77 -28.17
CA GLU A 327 1.02 -9.67 -28.48
C GLU A 327 0.47 -8.31 -28.02
N GLU A 328 -0.82 -8.07 -28.18
CA GLU A 328 -1.46 -6.84 -27.75
C GLU A 328 -1.50 -6.75 -26.22
N ARG A 329 -1.86 -7.84 -25.53
CA ARG A 329 -1.78 -7.93 -24.05
C ARG A 329 -0.36 -7.68 -23.55
N ALA A 330 0.64 -8.26 -24.23
CA ALA A 330 2.04 -8.06 -23.87
C ALA A 330 2.51 -6.61 -24.07
N ALA A 331 2.07 -5.95 -25.14
CA ALA A 331 2.38 -4.54 -25.38
C ALA A 331 1.76 -3.62 -24.30
N ILE A 332 0.52 -3.88 -23.91
CA ILE A 332 -0.15 -3.17 -22.80
C ILE A 332 0.63 -3.36 -21.50
N ALA A 333 1.02 -4.59 -21.16
CA ALA A 333 1.76 -4.89 -19.96
C ALA A 333 3.15 -4.20 -19.91
N GLN A 334 3.84 -4.12 -21.05
CA GLN A 334 5.11 -3.40 -21.15
C GLN A 334 4.91 -1.89 -20.95
N ALA A 335 3.89 -1.31 -21.57
CA ALA A 335 3.55 0.11 -21.42
C ALA A 335 3.15 0.44 -19.99
N GLU A 336 2.38 -0.45 -19.34
CA GLU A 336 2.00 -0.33 -17.93
C GLU A 336 3.22 -0.38 -17.01
N LYS A 337 4.11 -1.36 -17.18
CA LYS A 337 5.34 -1.46 -16.39
C LYS A 337 6.23 -0.24 -16.56
N ALA A 338 6.41 0.25 -17.78
CA ALA A 338 7.23 1.43 -18.05
C ALA A 338 6.68 2.67 -17.32
N TYR A 339 5.36 2.87 -17.38
CA TYR A 339 4.67 3.94 -16.68
C TYR A 339 4.80 3.78 -15.16
N ALA A 340 4.49 2.59 -14.63
CA ALA A 340 4.55 2.31 -13.20
C ALA A 340 5.96 2.51 -12.64
N ARG A 341 7.01 2.06 -13.34
CA ARG A 341 8.40 2.27 -12.96
C ARG A 341 8.80 3.75 -12.92
N GLN A 342 8.33 4.54 -13.87
CA GLN A 342 8.61 5.98 -13.94
C GLN A 342 7.97 6.74 -12.76
N HIS A 343 6.73 6.39 -12.39
CA HIS A 343 5.93 7.16 -11.44
C HIS A 343 5.90 6.61 -10.03
N PHE A 344 6.11 5.28 -9.85
CA PHE A 344 5.91 4.57 -8.58
C PHE A 344 7.12 3.71 -8.19
N SER A 345 8.31 4.04 -8.66
CA SER A 345 9.53 3.41 -8.17
C SER A 345 9.91 3.92 -6.78
N LEU A 346 10.66 3.11 -6.01
CA LEU A 346 11.21 3.55 -4.72
C LEU A 346 12.15 4.76 -4.87
N ASP A 347 12.86 4.87 -6.00
CA ASP A 347 13.71 6.04 -6.29
C ASP A 347 12.86 7.30 -6.42
N ARG A 348 11.74 7.22 -7.16
CA ARG A 348 10.79 8.32 -7.31
C ARG A 348 10.16 8.68 -5.99
N GLN A 349 9.67 7.71 -5.24
CA GLN A 349 9.08 7.93 -3.92
C GLN A 349 10.06 8.63 -2.98
N LEU A 350 11.31 8.17 -2.92
CA LEU A 350 12.33 8.78 -2.07
C LEU A 350 12.66 10.22 -2.51
N ALA A 351 12.74 10.46 -3.82
CA ALA A 351 12.97 11.82 -4.34
C ALA A 351 11.85 12.78 -3.92
N ASP A 352 10.59 12.35 -4.03
CA ASP A 352 9.42 13.15 -3.64
C ASP A 352 9.36 13.37 -2.11
N VAL A 353 9.71 12.34 -1.31
CA VAL A 353 9.83 12.45 0.16
C VAL A 353 10.91 13.47 0.53
N LEU A 354 12.08 13.40 -0.09
CA LEU A 354 13.18 14.35 0.18
C LEU A 354 12.81 15.77 -0.22
N ALA A 355 12.12 15.97 -1.33
CA ALA A 355 11.60 17.28 -1.73
C ALA A 355 10.60 17.85 -0.71
N GLY A 356 9.67 17.02 -0.23
CA GLY A 356 8.73 17.39 0.83
C GLY A 356 9.42 17.75 2.16
N TYR A 357 10.48 17.03 2.53
CA TYR A 357 11.28 17.35 3.71
C TYR A 357 11.98 18.70 3.55
N GLN A 358 12.59 18.98 2.39
CA GLN A 358 13.24 20.24 2.12
C GLN A 358 12.25 21.41 2.19
N ALA A 359 11.06 21.27 1.60
CA ALA A 359 10.02 22.29 1.66
C ALA A 359 9.61 22.59 3.12
N CYS A 360 9.45 21.55 3.96
CA CYS A 360 9.12 21.72 5.36
C CYS A 360 10.23 22.43 6.16
N LEU A 361 11.50 22.09 5.91
CA LEU A 361 12.65 22.71 6.57
C LEU A 361 12.83 24.19 6.17
N GLN A 362 12.46 24.56 4.95
CA GLN A 362 12.51 25.95 4.46
C GLN A 362 11.32 26.78 4.98
N GLY A 363 10.11 26.20 4.99
CA GLY A 363 8.89 26.88 5.46
C GLY A 363 8.83 27.12 6.97
N GLY A 364 9.55 26.37 7.78
CA GLY A 364 9.64 26.54 9.23
C GLY A 364 10.62 27.65 9.69
N ARG A 365 11.28 28.35 8.76
CA ARG A 365 12.18 29.48 9.04
C ARG A 365 11.56 30.86 8.76
N ALA A 366 10.26 30.90 8.40
CA ALA A 366 9.53 32.15 8.16
C ALA A 366 8.63 32.52 9.34
#